data_43c60c5055b298cf36f843e659d4f882
#
_entry.id   43c60c5055b298cf36f843e659d4f882
#
_cell.length_a   1.000
_cell.length_b   1.000
_cell.length_c   1.000
_cell.angle_alpha   90.00
_cell.angle_beta   90.00
_cell.angle_gamma   90.00
#
_symmetry.space_group_name_H-M   'P 1'
#
loop_
_entity.id
_entity.type
_entity.pdbx_description
1 polymer ?
#
loop_
_entity_poly.entity_id
_entity_poly.type
_entity_poly.pdbx_seq_one_letter_code
_entity_poly.pdbx_strand_id
1 'polypeptide(L)'
;EKNLVISLFAWYCGIKSIITKVDSPSIEHLLTKVSMDITVSPDVISVEKIKRFIKNITVYNDEGNDINRYYQIADGRAEAIEFIAYDNFAKKGIQLKSKEFTLKKGIVIAAIIRDGEMFIPDGSSDIRPGDHVIVIAAKDNNLNTINDIISR
;
A
#
# COMPACT_ATOMS: atom_id res chain seq x y z
N GLU A 1 1.65 -3.85 -30.41
CA GLU A 1 0.66 -4.59 -31.24
C GLU A 1 1.14 -5.99 -31.63
N LYS A 2 2.41 -6.18 -32.08
CA LYS A 2 2.94 -7.50 -32.46
C LYS A 2 2.89 -8.53 -31.32
N ASN A 3 3.22 -8.14 -30.11
CA ASN A 3 3.18 -9.03 -28.94
C ASN A 3 1.77 -9.58 -28.69
N LEU A 4 0.74 -8.77 -28.92
CA LEU A 4 -0.64 -9.18 -28.79
C LEU A 4 -1.01 -10.31 -29.76
N VAL A 5 -0.63 -10.13 -31.05
CA VAL A 5 -0.90 -11.14 -32.08
C VAL A 5 -0.18 -12.46 -31.77
N ILE A 6 1.08 -12.38 -31.32
CA ILE A 6 1.87 -13.55 -30.92
C ILE A 6 1.22 -14.26 -29.72
N SER A 7 0.75 -13.51 -28.73
CA SER A 7 0.10 -14.07 -27.55
C SER A 7 -1.24 -14.72 -27.87
N LEU A 8 -2.04 -14.11 -28.75
CA LEU A 8 -3.28 -14.72 -29.26
C LEU A 8 -3.01 -16.03 -30.03
N PHE A 9 -1.95 -16.04 -30.85
CA PHE A 9 -1.54 -17.25 -31.55
C PHE A 9 -1.06 -18.34 -30.58
N ALA A 10 -0.28 -17.99 -29.58
CA ALA A 10 0.16 -18.91 -28.53
C ALA A 10 -1.04 -19.50 -27.76
N TRP A 11 -2.03 -18.68 -27.43
CA TRP A 11 -3.28 -19.13 -26.81
C TRP A 11 -4.05 -20.07 -27.72
N TYR A 12 -4.16 -19.73 -29.01
CA TYR A 12 -4.78 -20.63 -30.01
C TYR A 12 -4.08 -21.97 -30.11
N CYS A 13 -2.74 -22.02 -29.97
CA CYS A 13 -1.95 -23.25 -29.93
C CYS A 13 -2.07 -24.03 -28.61
N GLY A 14 -2.86 -23.56 -27.63
CA GLY A 14 -3.12 -24.23 -26.36
C GLY A 14 -2.01 -24.08 -25.32
N ILE A 15 -1.18 -23.06 -25.43
CA ILE A 15 -0.18 -22.74 -24.41
C ILE A 15 -0.90 -22.25 -23.15
N LYS A 16 -0.61 -22.90 -22.01
CA LYS A 16 -1.36 -22.73 -20.75
C LYS A 16 -0.98 -21.48 -19.94
N SER A 17 0.19 -20.91 -20.17
CA SER A 17 0.63 -19.73 -19.42
C SER A 17 1.29 -18.75 -20.38
N ILE A 18 0.68 -17.58 -20.56
CA ILE A 18 1.12 -16.56 -21.50
C ILE A 18 1.27 -15.23 -20.76
N ILE A 19 2.47 -14.66 -20.84
CA ILE A 19 2.74 -13.32 -20.32
C ILE A 19 2.89 -12.39 -21.51
N THR A 20 2.03 -11.37 -21.59
CA THR A 20 1.99 -10.45 -22.72
C THR A 20 2.45 -9.06 -22.29
N LYS A 21 3.51 -8.56 -22.93
CA LYS A 21 3.87 -7.14 -22.81
C LYS A 21 2.89 -6.28 -23.63
N VAL A 22 2.28 -5.29 -22.99
CA VAL A 22 1.40 -4.31 -23.62
C VAL A 22 1.92 -2.89 -23.40
N ASP A 23 1.82 -2.07 -24.41
CA ASP A 23 2.30 -0.68 -24.37
C ASP A 23 1.14 0.33 -24.18
N SER A 24 -0.11 -0.14 -24.14
CA SER A 24 -1.30 0.70 -23.98
C SER A 24 -2.28 0.17 -22.95
N PRO A 25 -2.72 0.99 -22.00
CA PRO A 25 -3.74 0.61 -21.00
C PRO A 25 -5.08 0.18 -21.62
N SER A 26 -5.44 0.74 -22.78
CA SER A 26 -6.66 0.38 -23.50
C SER A 26 -6.64 -1.07 -23.99
N ILE A 27 -5.46 -1.56 -24.39
CA ILE A 27 -5.26 -2.93 -24.83
C ILE A 27 -5.31 -3.89 -23.64
N GLU A 28 -4.76 -3.51 -22.50
CA GLU A 28 -4.79 -4.28 -21.26
C GLU A 28 -6.24 -4.62 -20.85
N HIS A 29 -7.14 -3.65 -20.90
CA HIS A 29 -8.57 -3.86 -20.59
C HIS A 29 -9.26 -4.81 -21.58
N LEU A 30 -8.85 -4.83 -22.85
CA LEU A 30 -9.36 -5.80 -23.84
C LEU A 30 -8.87 -7.22 -23.57
N LEU A 31 -7.62 -7.36 -23.15
CA LEU A 31 -6.99 -8.66 -22.88
C LEU A 31 -7.57 -9.35 -21.64
N THR A 32 -7.97 -8.61 -20.62
CA THR A 32 -8.67 -9.17 -19.46
C THR A 32 -10.01 -9.81 -19.84
N LYS A 33 -10.67 -9.33 -20.90
CA LYS A 33 -11.92 -9.93 -21.43
C LYS A 33 -11.69 -11.21 -22.23
N VAL A 34 -10.49 -11.42 -22.75
CA VAL A 34 -10.12 -12.61 -23.57
C VAL A 34 -9.46 -13.70 -22.71
N SER A 35 -9.51 -13.59 -21.38
CA SER A 35 -8.92 -14.57 -20.46
C SER A 35 -7.43 -14.83 -20.70
N MET A 36 -6.68 -13.81 -21.09
CA MET A 36 -5.22 -13.87 -21.11
C MET A 36 -4.69 -13.78 -19.68
N ASP A 37 -3.80 -14.70 -19.32
CA ASP A 37 -3.42 -14.94 -17.94
C ASP A 37 -2.69 -13.77 -17.27
N ILE A 38 -1.73 -13.16 -17.96
CA ILE A 38 -0.93 -12.08 -17.39
C ILE A 38 -0.57 -11.04 -18.47
N THR A 39 -0.88 -9.78 -18.20
CA THR A 39 -0.39 -8.64 -18.97
C THR A 39 0.63 -7.83 -18.17
N VAL A 40 1.65 -7.33 -18.84
CA VAL A 40 2.70 -6.48 -18.24
C VAL A 40 2.83 -5.21 -19.05
N SER A 41 2.58 -4.08 -18.42
CA SER A 41 2.80 -2.74 -19.00
C SER A 41 3.98 -2.06 -18.29
N PRO A 42 5.16 -1.97 -18.94
CA PRO A 42 6.34 -1.34 -18.34
C PRO A 42 6.12 0.13 -17.99
N ASP A 43 5.34 0.84 -18.78
CA ASP A 43 5.05 2.26 -18.56
C ASP A 43 4.21 2.46 -17.29
N VAL A 44 3.17 1.63 -17.09
CA VAL A 44 2.35 1.66 -15.88
C VAL A 44 3.19 1.33 -14.65
N ILE A 45 4.03 0.30 -14.73
CA ILE A 45 4.94 -0.09 -13.64
C ILE A 45 5.91 1.06 -13.31
N SER A 46 6.44 1.71 -14.33
CA SER A 46 7.38 2.83 -14.16
C SER A 46 6.70 4.04 -13.53
N VAL A 47 5.50 4.40 -13.99
CA VAL A 47 4.71 5.48 -13.41
C VAL A 47 4.38 5.20 -11.94
N GLU A 48 3.98 3.98 -11.60
CA GLU A 48 3.70 3.61 -10.21
C GLU A 48 4.96 3.67 -9.32
N LYS A 49 6.12 3.28 -9.84
CA LYS A 49 7.40 3.44 -9.13
C LYS A 49 7.75 4.91 -8.91
N ILE A 50 7.57 5.75 -9.94
CA ILE A 50 7.82 7.20 -9.84
C ILE A 50 6.85 7.85 -8.85
N LYS A 51 5.56 7.53 -8.90
CA LYS A 51 4.58 8.05 -7.94
C LYS A 51 4.95 7.70 -6.49
N ARG A 52 5.36 6.44 -6.24
CA ARG A 52 5.84 6.02 -4.91
C ARG A 52 7.08 6.81 -4.49
N PHE A 53 8.03 6.98 -5.40
CA PHE A 53 9.24 7.74 -5.13
C PHE A 53 8.95 9.21 -4.80
N ILE A 54 8.06 9.86 -5.57
CA ILE A 54 7.63 11.25 -5.31
C ILE A 54 6.93 11.35 -3.96
N LYS A 55 5.97 10.46 -3.67
CA LYS A 55 5.30 10.43 -2.36
C LYS A 55 6.30 10.28 -1.22
N ASN A 56 7.25 9.36 -1.34
CA ASN A 56 8.29 9.19 -0.33
C ASN A 56 9.15 10.44 -0.14
N ILE A 57 9.53 11.15 -1.23
CA ILE A 57 10.32 12.40 -1.14
C ILE A 57 9.51 13.54 -0.52
N THR A 58 8.25 13.73 -0.93
CA THR A 58 7.41 14.79 -0.36
C THR A 58 7.14 14.57 1.13
N VAL A 59 7.09 13.30 1.54
CA VAL A 59 6.97 12.89 2.93
C VAL A 59 8.22 13.23 3.75
N TYR A 60 9.43 13.09 3.17
CA TYR A 60 10.70 13.39 3.87
C TYR A 60 10.96 14.89 4.06
N ASN A 61 10.30 15.77 3.32
CA ASN A 61 10.59 17.21 3.31
C ASN A 61 9.62 18.05 4.18
N ASP A 62 8.56 17.46 4.74
CA ASP A 62 7.65 18.15 5.66
C ASP A 62 8.03 17.82 7.12
N GLU A 63 8.45 18.83 7.86
CA GLU A 63 8.61 18.75 9.32
C GLU A 63 7.26 18.38 9.94
N GLY A 64 7.13 17.13 10.40
CA GLY A 64 5.91 16.59 10.99
C GLY A 64 5.25 15.42 10.23
N ASN A 65 5.89 14.92 9.20
CA ASN A 65 5.40 13.74 8.47
C ASN A 65 6.07 12.48 9.03
N ASP A 66 5.27 11.58 9.58
CA ASP A 66 5.71 10.36 10.24
C ASP A 66 5.77 9.16 9.29
N ILE A 67 5.48 9.34 7.98
CA ILE A 67 5.43 8.25 7.00
C ILE A 67 6.84 7.84 6.59
N ASN A 68 7.19 6.56 6.83
CA ASN A 68 8.44 5.96 6.40
C ASN A 68 8.31 5.27 5.02
N ARG A 69 7.20 4.56 4.79
CA ARG A 69 6.93 3.87 3.53
C ARG A 69 5.45 3.92 3.18
N TYR A 70 5.17 3.89 1.88
CA TYR A 70 3.81 3.94 1.34
C TYR A 70 3.65 2.96 0.18
N TYR A 71 2.59 2.18 0.20
CA TYR A 71 2.23 1.24 -0.85
C TYR A 71 0.72 1.28 -1.12
N GLN A 72 0.34 1.30 -2.39
CA GLN A 72 -1.04 1.02 -2.78
C GLN A 72 -1.25 -0.48 -2.91
N ILE A 73 -2.36 -0.97 -2.38
CA ILE A 73 -2.77 -2.38 -2.43
C ILE A 73 -4.21 -2.49 -2.93
N ALA A 74 -4.64 -3.71 -3.28
CA ALA A 74 -5.99 -4.00 -3.75
C ALA A 74 -6.42 -3.10 -4.93
N ASP A 75 -5.57 -2.98 -5.97
CA ASP A 75 -5.81 -2.16 -7.16
C ASP A 75 -6.08 -0.67 -6.84
N GLY A 76 -5.37 -0.14 -5.86
CA GLY A 76 -5.49 1.24 -5.42
C GLY A 76 -6.72 1.55 -4.56
N ARG A 77 -7.46 0.52 -4.09
CA ARG A 77 -8.62 0.69 -3.19
C ARG A 77 -8.21 0.83 -1.73
N ALA A 78 -7.01 0.39 -1.38
CA ALA A 78 -6.45 0.51 -0.05
C ALA A 78 -4.97 0.92 -0.11
N GLU A 79 -4.46 1.41 1.01
CA GLU A 79 -3.10 1.87 1.19
C GLU A 79 -2.48 1.16 2.39
N ALA A 80 -1.24 0.69 2.25
CA ALA A 80 -0.43 0.21 3.36
C ALA A 80 0.65 1.26 3.63
N ILE A 81 0.65 1.81 4.82
CA ILE A 81 1.50 2.93 5.23
C ILE A 81 2.30 2.50 6.45
N GLU A 82 3.61 2.68 6.40
CA GLU A 82 4.50 2.52 7.54
C GLU A 82 4.77 3.89 8.15
N PHE A 83 4.32 4.12 9.37
CA PHE A 83 4.61 5.32 10.15
C PHE A 83 5.72 5.04 11.15
N ILE A 84 6.52 6.06 11.46
CA ILE A 84 7.38 6.05 12.65
C ILE A 84 6.66 6.81 13.75
N ALA A 85 6.45 6.16 14.88
CA ALA A 85 5.88 6.81 16.05
C ALA A 85 6.95 7.63 16.77
N TYR A 86 6.76 8.94 16.84
CA TYR A 86 7.62 9.85 17.59
C TYR A 86 6.99 10.24 18.93
N ASP A 87 7.70 11.03 19.72
CA ASP A 87 7.23 11.52 21.02
C ASP A 87 5.95 12.38 20.94
N ASN A 88 5.66 12.95 19.79
CA ASN A 88 4.44 13.73 19.51
C ASN A 88 3.21 12.86 19.22
N PHE A 89 3.33 11.54 19.19
CA PHE A 89 2.16 10.66 19.03
C PHE A 89 1.22 10.81 20.23
N ALA A 90 -0.01 11.25 19.96
CA ALA A 90 -0.98 11.61 20.99
C ALA A 90 -1.43 10.46 21.89
N LYS A 91 -1.34 9.20 21.41
CA LYS A 91 -1.81 8.00 22.10
C LYS A 91 -0.68 7.04 22.47
N LYS A 92 0.55 7.55 22.61
CA LYS A 92 1.70 6.73 23.02
C LYS A 92 1.48 6.04 24.37
N GLY A 93 1.83 4.75 24.43
CA GLY A 93 1.72 3.96 25.65
C GLY A 93 0.28 3.58 26.06
N ILE A 94 -0.73 3.98 25.28
CA ILE A 94 -2.12 3.61 25.55
C ILE A 94 -2.39 2.28 24.84
N GLN A 95 -2.96 1.32 25.57
CA GLN A 95 -3.32 0.02 25.00
C GLN A 95 -4.39 0.17 23.91
N LEU A 96 -4.24 -0.60 22.82
CA LEU A 96 -5.14 -0.53 21.66
C LEU A 96 -6.60 -0.86 21.99
N LYS A 97 -6.86 -1.66 23.02
CA LYS A 97 -8.22 -1.96 23.52
C LYS A 97 -8.83 -0.84 24.37
N SER A 98 -8.06 0.17 24.74
CA SER A 98 -8.56 1.27 25.58
C SER A 98 -9.61 2.08 24.82
N LYS A 99 -10.65 2.54 25.54
CA LYS A 99 -11.64 3.48 24.97
C LYS A 99 -11.01 4.81 24.50
N GLU A 100 -9.83 5.13 25.02
CA GLU A 100 -9.07 6.31 24.63
C GLU A 100 -8.32 6.14 23.32
N PHE A 101 -8.18 4.88 22.83
CA PHE A 101 -7.52 4.53 21.58
C PHE A 101 -8.58 4.06 20.57
N THR A 102 -9.18 4.99 19.87
CA THR A 102 -10.21 4.67 18.86
C THR A 102 -9.66 4.97 17.46
N LEU A 103 -9.57 3.94 16.61
CA LEU A 103 -9.17 4.12 15.21
C LEU A 103 -10.33 4.72 14.40
N LYS A 104 -9.98 5.52 13.38
CA LYS A 104 -10.95 5.93 12.37
C LYS A 104 -11.47 4.72 11.60
N LYS A 105 -12.69 4.83 11.09
CA LYS A 105 -13.32 3.78 10.27
C LYS A 105 -12.48 3.48 9.02
N GLY A 106 -12.31 2.21 8.71
CA GLY A 106 -11.55 1.77 7.55
C GLY A 106 -10.05 1.79 7.74
N ILE A 107 -9.57 1.84 8.99
CA ILE A 107 -8.15 1.76 9.35
C ILE A 107 -7.91 0.54 10.24
N VAL A 108 -6.82 -0.17 9.98
CA VAL A 108 -6.34 -1.31 10.75
C VAL A 108 -4.84 -1.16 10.98
N ILE A 109 -4.38 -1.38 12.21
CA ILE A 109 -2.96 -1.55 12.51
C ILE A 109 -2.61 -3.00 12.22
N ALA A 110 -1.83 -3.24 11.17
CA ALA A 110 -1.51 -4.58 10.69
C ALA A 110 -0.33 -5.20 11.40
N ALA A 111 0.70 -4.40 11.72
CA ALA A 111 1.89 -4.85 12.42
C ALA A 111 2.60 -3.68 13.13
N ILE A 112 3.40 -4.00 14.11
CA ILE A 112 4.33 -3.07 14.77
C ILE A 112 5.72 -3.70 14.70
N ILE A 113 6.73 -2.88 14.32
CA ILE A 113 8.14 -3.27 14.38
C ILE A 113 8.76 -2.46 15.52
N ARG A 114 9.27 -3.15 16.53
CA ARG A 114 9.94 -2.58 17.70
C ARG A 114 11.30 -3.24 17.87
N ASP A 115 12.36 -2.47 17.98
CA ASP A 115 13.74 -2.96 18.13
C ASP A 115 14.16 -3.98 17.04
N GLY A 116 13.60 -3.82 15.82
CA GLY A 116 13.86 -4.70 14.68
C GLY A 116 13.01 -5.97 14.63
N GLU A 117 12.19 -6.24 15.63
CA GLU A 117 11.28 -7.38 15.66
C GLU A 117 9.86 -6.97 15.27
N MET A 118 9.26 -7.71 14.33
CA MET A 118 7.88 -7.48 13.89
C MET A 118 6.90 -8.39 14.65
N PHE A 119 5.81 -7.80 15.14
CA PHE A 119 4.70 -8.54 15.71
C PHE A 119 3.35 -8.00 15.24
N ILE A 120 2.32 -8.85 15.27
CA ILE A 120 0.93 -8.46 15.03
C ILE A 120 0.36 -7.99 16.35
N PRO A 121 -0.07 -6.72 16.47
CA PRO A 121 -0.57 -6.21 17.74
C PRO A 121 -1.96 -6.77 18.04
N ASP A 122 -2.20 -6.94 19.32
CA ASP A 122 -3.50 -7.26 19.89
C ASP A 122 -4.04 -6.09 20.74
N GLY A 123 -5.21 -6.28 21.37
CA GLY A 123 -5.80 -5.23 22.19
C GLY A 123 -4.96 -4.84 23.42
N SER A 124 -4.03 -5.67 23.90
CA SER A 124 -3.15 -5.39 25.04
C SER A 124 -1.87 -4.66 24.64
N SER A 125 -1.57 -4.62 23.33
CA SER A 125 -0.42 -3.94 22.76
C SER A 125 -0.56 -2.43 22.88
N ASP A 126 0.56 -1.72 22.93
CA ASP A 126 0.70 -0.26 22.90
C ASP A 126 1.62 0.18 21.77
N ILE A 127 1.56 1.44 21.39
CA ILE A 127 2.50 2.07 20.47
C ILE A 127 3.45 2.97 21.28
N ARG A 128 4.75 2.85 21.02
CA ARG A 128 5.81 3.59 21.72
C ARG A 128 6.62 4.44 20.75
N PRO A 129 7.26 5.50 21.23
CA PRO A 129 8.24 6.22 20.42
C PRO A 129 9.32 5.28 19.86
N GLY A 130 9.63 5.43 18.58
CA GLY A 130 10.57 4.56 17.85
C GLY A 130 9.92 3.35 17.18
N ASP A 131 8.66 3.03 17.46
CA ASP A 131 7.96 1.96 16.77
C ASP A 131 7.70 2.32 15.29
N HIS A 132 7.89 1.35 14.42
CA HIS A 132 7.38 1.42 13.06
C HIS A 132 6.01 0.75 13.01
N VAL A 133 4.98 1.52 12.72
CA VAL A 133 3.59 1.08 12.75
C VAL A 133 3.07 0.92 11.34
N ILE A 134 2.75 -0.32 10.95
CA ILE A 134 2.20 -0.63 9.64
C ILE A 134 0.67 -0.56 9.72
N VAL A 135 0.11 0.37 8.97
CA VAL A 135 -1.32 0.67 8.94
C VAL A 135 -1.88 0.34 7.56
N ILE A 136 -3.01 -0.33 7.52
CA ILE A 136 -3.80 -0.51 6.30
C ILE A 136 -5.01 0.41 6.40
N ALA A 137 -5.20 1.25 5.41
CA ALA A 137 -6.30 2.21 5.35
C ALA A 137 -7.05 2.13 4.01
N ALA A 138 -8.36 2.33 4.03
CA ALA A 138 -9.13 2.58 2.83
C ALA A 138 -8.67 3.91 2.20
N LYS A 139 -8.67 3.99 0.87
CA LYS A 139 -8.14 5.11 0.07
C LYS A 139 -8.62 6.50 0.49
N ASP A 140 -9.82 6.57 1.05
CA ASP A 140 -10.46 7.85 1.38
C ASP A 140 -9.95 8.47 2.70
N ASN A 141 -9.04 7.81 3.40
CA ASN A 141 -8.62 8.23 4.76
C ASN A 141 -7.53 9.30 4.81
N ASN A 142 -6.90 9.70 3.71
CA ASN A 142 -5.92 10.79 3.62
C ASN A 142 -5.01 10.90 4.88
N LEU A 143 -4.16 9.89 5.11
CA LEU A 143 -3.27 9.83 6.27
C LEU A 143 -1.93 10.47 5.93
N ASN A 144 -1.52 11.49 6.69
CA ASN A 144 -0.23 12.16 6.56
C ASN A 144 0.66 11.93 7.78
N THR A 145 0.08 11.78 8.95
CA THR A 145 0.78 11.53 10.20
C THR A 145 0.19 10.32 10.92
N ILE A 146 0.95 9.73 11.85
CA ILE A 146 0.45 8.65 12.69
C ILE A 146 -0.77 9.09 13.53
N ASN A 147 -0.86 10.36 13.89
CA ASN A 147 -2.01 10.87 14.64
C ASN A 147 -3.31 10.85 13.83
N ASP A 148 -3.21 10.83 12.51
CA ASP A 148 -4.39 10.80 11.63
C ASP A 148 -5.15 9.46 11.67
N ILE A 149 -4.54 8.40 12.20
CA ILE A 149 -5.23 7.10 12.36
C ILE A 149 -6.29 7.14 13.49
N ILE A 150 -6.18 8.09 14.41
CA ILE A 150 -7.03 8.18 15.61
C ILE A 150 -8.31 8.95 15.28
N SER A 151 -9.44 8.42 15.75
CA SER A 151 -10.71 9.16 15.77
C SER A 151 -10.63 10.27 16.83
N ARG A 152 -11.06 11.45 16.45
CA ARG A 152 -11.20 12.60 17.39
C ARG A 152 -12.39 12.42 18.30
#